data_921643e3f0a22ed509a2e1138b898014
#
_entry.id   921643e3f0a22ed509a2e1138b898014
#
_cell.length_a   1.000
_cell.length_b   1.000
_cell.length_c   1.000
_cell.angle_alpha   90.00
_cell.angle_beta   90.00
_cell.angle_gamma   90.00
#
_symmetry.space_group_name_H-M   'P 1'
#
loop_
_entity.id
_entity.type
_entity.pdbx_description
1 polymer ?
#
loop_
_entity_poly.entity_id
_entity_poly.type
_entity_poly.pdbx_seq_one_letter_code
_entity_poly.pdbx_strand_id
1 'polypeptide(L)'
;MAEQQKPQQGEKPQQGEKAQQGEKPQQGEKAQQGEKPQPAGAAAAAAAAAKKPKKARKNVLDAIAHVHASFNNTIITITDRQGNTLSWATSGGCGFRGSRKSTPFAAQVAAEKAGVAAQEHGVKNVEVRVGGPGPGRESAVRALNNCGLKITSIADVTPIPHNGCRPPKKRRV
;
A
#
# COMPACT_ATOMS: atom_id res chain seq x y z
N MET A 1 26.83 -48.78 30.46
CA MET A 1 26.44 -49.74 29.43
C MET A 1 25.64 -48.92 28.45
N ALA A 2 26.27 -48.43 27.42
CA ALA A 2 26.45 -49.00 26.08
C ALA A 2 25.07 -48.99 25.35
N GLU A 3 24.84 -48.43 24.22
CA GLU A 3 25.50 -48.25 22.92
C GLU A 3 24.61 -47.31 22.11
N GLN A 4 25.08 -46.23 21.55
CA GLN A 4 25.61 -46.05 20.18
C GLN A 4 24.87 -46.85 19.10
N GLN A 5 24.20 -46.13 18.19
CA GLN A 5 24.26 -46.43 16.76
C GLN A 5 23.63 -45.27 15.92
N LYS A 6 24.46 -44.48 15.29
CA LYS A 6 24.36 -43.96 13.92
C LYS A 6 24.94 -45.06 13.01
N PRO A 7 24.82 -45.13 11.71
CA PRO A 7 24.53 -44.14 10.66
C PRO A 7 23.72 -44.69 9.46
N GLN A 8 23.49 -43.92 8.41
CA GLN A 8 23.74 -44.12 6.96
C GLN A 8 22.82 -43.23 6.18
N GLN A 9 23.28 -42.28 5.52
CA GLN A 9 23.81 -42.08 4.16
C GLN A 9 23.28 -43.06 3.09
N GLY A 10 22.67 -42.52 2.08
CA GLY A 10 22.27 -43.10 0.81
C GLY A 10 21.63 -42.04 -0.03
N GLU A 11 22.34 -41.37 -0.81
CA GLU A 11 22.79 -41.59 -2.20
C GLU A 11 21.81 -41.06 -3.25
N LYS A 12 22.29 -40.05 -3.98
CA LYS A 12 21.75 -39.59 -5.28
C LYS A 12 21.88 -40.70 -6.33
N PRO A 13 21.10 -40.65 -7.38
CA PRO A 13 21.72 -40.73 -8.67
C PRO A 13 21.38 -39.56 -9.60
N GLN A 14 22.39 -39.27 -10.35
CA GLN A 14 22.47 -38.36 -11.49
C GLN A 14 21.94 -38.99 -12.77
N GLN A 15 21.65 -38.08 -13.70
CA GLN A 15 21.83 -38.21 -15.15
C GLN A 15 20.74 -38.89 -15.99
N GLY A 16 20.34 -38.13 -16.98
CA GLY A 16 19.64 -38.56 -18.19
C GLY A 16 19.53 -37.41 -19.16
N GLU A 17 20.62 -37.21 -19.88
CA GLU A 17 20.86 -36.31 -21.00
C GLU A 17 20.18 -36.82 -22.29
N LYS A 18 19.88 -35.93 -23.21
CA LYS A 18 19.81 -35.90 -24.68
C LYS A 18 18.49 -35.42 -25.22
N ALA A 19 18.49 -34.23 -25.80
CA ALA A 19 18.89 -33.82 -27.16
C ALA A 19 18.02 -34.39 -28.29
N GLN A 20 17.41 -33.46 -29.05
CA GLN A 20 17.30 -33.36 -30.51
C GLN A 20 16.19 -32.36 -30.81
N GLN A 21 16.45 -31.16 -31.31
CA GLN A 21 16.69 -30.83 -32.75
C GLN A 21 15.56 -31.28 -33.68
N GLY A 22 14.98 -30.31 -34.35
CA GLY A 22 14.09 -30.41 -35.51
C GLY A 22 13.28 -29.15 -35.63
N GLU A 23 13.72 -28.21 -36.32
CA GLU A 23 13.65 -27.83 -37.73
C GLU A 23 12.44 -26.98 -38.10
N LYS A 24 12.74 -25.74 -38.52
CA LYS A 24 11.85 -24.90 -39.33
C LYS A 24 11.60 -25.54 -40.70
N PRO A 25 10.49 -25.25 -41.36
CA PRO A 25 10.64 -24.49 -42.57
C PRO A 25 9.67 -23.32 -42.76
N GLN A 26 10.16 -22.49 -43.61
CA GLN A 26 9.73 -21.23 -44.18
C GLN A 26 8.53 -21.30 -45.10
N GLN A 27 7.97 -20.10 -45.31
CA GLN A 27 7.48 -19.53 -46.59
C GLN A 27 6.03 -19.76 -47.01
N GLY A 28 5.46 -18.64 -47.40
CA GLY A 28 4.29 -18.43 -48.23
C GLY A 28 3.56 -17.16 -47.85
N GLU A 29 3.90 -16.06 -48.27
CA GLU A 29 3.78 -15.14 -49.42
C GLU A 29 2.34 -14.81 -49.85
N LYS A 30 2.12 -13.44 -49.88
CA LYS A 30 1.18 -12.65 -50.72
C LYS A 30 -0.33 -12.86 -50.49
N ALA A 31 -1.14 -11.87 -50.47
CA ALA A 31 -1.20 -10.55 -51.10
C ALA A 31 -2.41 -9.75 -50.63
N GLN A 32 -2.25 -8.45 -50.70
CA GLN A 32 -3.14 -7.40 -51.27
C GLN A 32 -4.28 -6.84 -50.46
N GLN A 33 -4.01 -5.61 -50.03
CA GLN A 33 -4.74 -4.39 -50.43
C GLN A 33 -6.21 -4.27 -49.99
N GLY A 34 -6.41 -3.33 -49.11
CA GLY A 34 -7.68 -2.73 -48.78
C GLY A 34 -7.46 -1.39 -48.10
N GLU A 35 -7.02 -0.42 -48.89
CA GLU A 35 -6.95 1.00 -48.59
C GLU A 35 -8.35 1.58 -48.47
N LYS A 36 -8.63 2.33 -47.37
CA LYS A 36 -9.47 3.54 -47.33
C LYS A 36 -9.79 4.00 -45.95
N PRO A 37 -10.17 5.28 -45.76
CA PRO A 37 -9.30 6.39 -45.48
C PRO A 37 -9.54 6.93 -44.05
N GLN A 38 -8.54 7.59 -43.51
CA GLN A 38 -8.61 8.42 -42.30
C GLN A 38 -9.59 9.59 -42.50
N PRO A 39 -10.39 9.93 -41.47
CA PRO A 39 -10.73 11.32 -41.27
C PRO A 39 -9.71 11.96 -40.33
N ALA A 40 -8.91 12.85 -40.86
CA ALA A 40 -8.16 13.84 -40.14
C ALA A 40 -9.15 14.72 -39.36
N GLY A 41 -8.98 14.83 -38.03
CA GLY A 41 -9.76 15.79 -37.28
C GLY A 41 -10.04 15.44 -35.82
N ALA A 42 -9.04 15.00 -35.03
CA ALA A 42 -9.20 14.93 -33.58
C ALA A 42 -7.84 15.03 -32.83
N ALA A 43 -6.91 15.80 -33.35
CA ALA A 43 -5.60 15.97 -32.71
C ALA A 43 -5.39 17.42 -32.20
N ALA A 44 -6.42 18.02 -31.58
CA ALA A 44 -6.29 19.38 -31.03
C ALA A 44 -7.03 19.63 -29.71
N ALA A 45 -7.36 18.58 -28.93
CA ALA A 45 -8.06 18.79 -27.64
C ALA A 45 -7.34 18.16 -26.41
N ALA A 46 -6.09 17.73 -26.54
CA ALA A 46 -5.36 17.08 -25.42
C ALA A 46 -4.22 17.95 -24.84
N ALA A 47 -4.19 19.23 -25.03
CA ALA A 47 -3.07 20.08 -24.61
C ALA A 47 -3.45 21.25 -23.69
N ALA A 48 -4.48 21.11 -22.85
CA ALA A 48 -4.80 22.14 -21.85
C ALA A 48 -5.21 21.56 -20.49
N ALA A 49 -4.56 20.52 -20.01
CA ALA A 49 -4.54 20.23 -18.59
C ALA A 49 -3.54 21.22 -17.96
N ALA A 50 -4.02 22.44 -17.67
CA ALA A 50 -3.27 23.46 -16.94
C ALA A 50 -2.75 22.84 -15.65
N LYS A 51 -1.43 22.59 -15.57
CA LYS A 51 -0.74 22.22 -14.35
C LYS A 51 -1.03 23.31 -13.31
N LYS A 52 -1.94 23.03 -12.38
CA LYS A 52 -2.17 23.88 -11.21
C LYS A 52 -0.81 24.16 -10.59
N PRO A 53 -0.49 25.44 -10.24
CA PRO A 53 0.78 25.77 -9.64
C PRO A 53 0.97 24.90 -8.40
N LYS A 54 2.07 24.14 -8.34
CA LYS A 54 2.43 23.38 -7.15
C LYS A 54 2.58 24.37 -6.02
N LYS A 55 1.62 24.39 -5.06
CA LYS A 55 1.76 25.12 -3.81
C LYS A 55 3.14 24.86 -3.25
N ALA A 56 3.84 25.93 -2.83
CA ALA A 56 5.15 25.81 -2.20
C ALA A 56 5.09 24.74 -1.10
N ARG A 57 5.89 23.70 -1.22
CA ARG A 57 5.94 22.61 -0.24
C ARG A 57 6.53 23.18 1.04
N LYS A 58 5.76 23.17 2.12
CA LYS A 58 6.26 23.52 3.45
C LYS A 58 7.20 22.41 3.91
N ASN A 59 8.44 22.75 4.26
CA ASN A 59 9.34 21.81 4.90
C ASN A 59 8.98 21.68 6.38
N VAL A 60 8.47 20.55 6.77
CA VAL A 60 8.06 20.24 8.16
C VAL A 60 8.88 19.04 8.63
N LEU A 61 9.73 19.22 9.65
CA LEU A 61 10.58 18.17 10.19
C LEU A 61 9.80 17.24 11.15
N ASP A 62 8.95 17.83 12.00
CA ASP A 62 8.17 17.11 13.00
C ASP A 62 6.70 17.09 12.60
N ALA A 63 6.11 15.91 12.57
CA ALA A 63 4.73 15.70 12.19
C ALA A 63 3.97 14.81 13.17
N ILE A 64 2.66 14.82 13.09
CA ILE A 64 1.78 13.94 13.87
C ILE A 64 1.05 13.03 12.87
N ALA A 65 1.18 11.72 13.04
CA ALA A 65 0.45 10.73 12.25
C ALA A 65 -0.78 10.26 13.03
N HIS A 66 -1.94 10.58 12.52
CA HIS A 66 -3.22 10.09 13.02
C HIS A 66 -3.61 8.82 12.29
N VAL A 67 -3.67 7.71 13.01
CA VAL A 67 -4.11 6.41 12.49
C VAL A 67 -5.50 6.12 13.05
N HIS A 68 -6.51 6.14 12.21
CA HIS A 68 -7.87 5.75 12.58
C HIS A 68 -8.20 4.39 11.97
N ALA A 69 -8.19 3.35 12.81
CA ALA A 69 -8.45 1.97 12.41
C ALA A 69 -9.84 1.53 12.87
N SER A 70 -10.81 1.51 11.98
CA SER A 70 -12.14 0.93 12.21
C SER A 70 -12.21 -0.52 11.75
N PHE A 71 -13.27 -1.24 12.10
CA PHE A 71 -13.50 -2.62 11.62
C PHE A 71 -13.62 -2.73 10.09
N ASN A 72 -13.93 -1.64 9.38
CA ASN A 72 -14.18 -1.66 7.94
C ASN A 72 -13.13 -0.94 7.11
N ASN A 73 -12.30 -0.09 7.72
CA ASN A 73 -11.35 0.72 6.98
C ASN A 73 -10.24 1.26 7.91
N THR A 74 -9.08 1.58 7.34
CA THR A 74 -8.02 2.30 8.04
C THR A 74 -7.74 3.60 7.28
N ILE A 75 -7.68 4.70 8.02
CA ILE A 75 -7.39 6.04 7.53
C ILE A 75 -6.13 6.53 8.23
N ILE A 76 -5.19 7.02 7.46
CA ILE A 76 -3.94 7.57 7.96
C ILE A 76 -3.84 9.00 7.46
N THR A 77 -3.64 9.93 8.39
CA THR A 77 -3.49 11.36 8.10
C THR A 77 -2.24 11.86 8.79
N ILE A 78 -1.35 12.49 8.05
CA ILE A 78 -0.12 13.08 8.60
C ILE A 78 -0.28 14.58 8.57
N THR A 79 -0.14 15.20 9.73
CA THR A 79 -0.30 16.64 9.94
C THR A 79 0.97 17.26 10.50
N ASP A 80 1.11 18.55 10.36
CA ASP A 80 2.09 19.31 11.16
C ASP A 80 1.62 19.44 12.62
N ARG A 81 2.43 20.04 13.48
CA ARG A 81 2.06 20.29 14.88
C ARG A 81 0.90 21.29 15.04
N GLN A 82 0.62 22.09 13.99
CA GLN A 82 -0.47 23.07 13.97
C GLN A 82 -1.80 22.44 13.52
N GLY A 83 -1.79 21.15 13.08
CA GLY A 83 -2.97 20.45 12.60
C GLY A 83 -3.23 20.56 11.11
N ASN A 84 -2.36 21.23 10.34
CA ASN A 84 -2.51 21.29 8.89
C ASN A 84 -2.14 19.95 8.27
N THR A 85 -2.98 19.39 7.41
CA THR A 85 -2.76 18.11 6.74
C THR A 85 -1.68 18.24 5.67
N LEU A 86 -0.63 17.43 5.78
CA LEU A 86 0.46 17.31 4.81
C LEU A 86 0.17 16.21 3.80
N SER A 87 -0.20 15.03 4.30
CA SER A 87 -0.53 13.86 3.47
C SER A 87 -1.61 13.01 4.14
N TRP A 88 -2.33 12.26 3.33
CA TRP A 88 -3.29 11.28 3.84
C TRP A 88 -3.46 10.11 2.87
N ALA A 89 -3.83 8.96 3.40
CA ALA A 89 -4.24 7.81 2.62
C ALA A 89 -5.25 6.97 3.37
N THR A 90 -6.03 6.21 2.63
CA THR A 90 -6.98 5.25 3.19
C THR A 90 -6.84 3.90 2.51
N SER A 91 -7.17 2.82 3.20
CA SER A 91 -7.19 1.48 2.60
C SER A 91 -8.10 1.42 1.37
N GLY A 92 -9.26 2.08 1.43
CA GLY A 92 -10.17 2.19 0.29
C GLY A 92 -9.61 2.99 -0.89
N GLY A 93 -8.80 4.02 -0.62
CA GLY A 93 -8.10 4.84 -1.61
C GLY A 93 -6.90 4.15 -2.28
N CYS A 94 -6.40 3.07 -1.66
CA CYS A 94 -5.34 2.23 -2.20
C CYS A 94 -5.86 1.08 -3.09
N GLY A 95 -7.16 1.09 -3.45
CA GLY A 95 -7.74 0.10 -4.35
C GLY A 95 -8.38 -1.11 -3.66
N PHE A 96 -8.30 -1.21 -2.34
CA PHE A 96 -8.98 -2.28 -1.60
C PHE A 96 -10.48 -2.01 -1.54
N ARG A 97 -11.31 -3.03 -1.76
CA ARG A 97 -12.78 -2.94 -1.73
C ARG A 97 -13.39 -4.01 -0.83
N GLY A 98 -14.61 -3.75 -0.35
CA GLY A 98 -15.34 -4.68 0.51
C GLY A 98 -14.57 -5.05 1.79
N SER A 99 -14.56 -6.32 2.16
CA SER A 99 -13.91 -6.84 3.36
C SER A 99 -12.38 -6.67 3.35
N ARG A 100 -11.75 -6.59 2.18
CA ARG A 100 -10.29 -6.40 2.06
C ARG A 100 -9.79 -5.06 2.61
N LYS A 101 -10.64 -4.04 2.76
CA LYS A 101 -10.25 -2.73 3.33
C LYS A 101 -9.84 -2.79 4.79
N SER A 102 -10.38 -3.74 5.55
CA SER A 102 -10.10 -3.86 6.99
C SER A 102 -8.87 -4.72 7.31
N THR A 103 -8.22 -5.28 6.31
CA THR A 103 -7.06 -6.15 6.54
C THR A 103 -5.84 -5.37 7.01
N PRO A 104 -4.96 -5.96 7.85
CA PRO A 104 -3.68 -5.36 8.23
C PRO A 104 -2.80 -4.99 7.04
N PHE A 105 -2.82 -5.80 5.99
CA PHE A 105 -2.08 -5.53 4.75
C PHE A 105 -2.56 -4.25 4.05
N ALA A 106 -3.88 -4.03 3.97
CA ALA A 106 -4.42 -2.81 3.38
C ALA A 106 -4.04 -1.56 4.18
N ALA A 107 -3.96 -1.68 5.52
CA ALA A 107 -3.50 -0.61 6.38
C ALA A 107 -2.00 -0.31 6.17
N GLN A 108 -1.18 -1.35 5.97
CA GLN A 108 0.24 -1.20 5.64
C GLN A 108 0.42 -0.40 4.35
N VAL A 109 -0.22 -0.81 3.25
CA VAL A 109 -0.12 -0.12 1.96
C VAL A 109 -0.59 1.34 2.04
N ALA A 110 -1.65 1.61 2.83
CA ALA A 110 -2.11 2.98 3.06
C ALA A 110 -1.09 3.80 3.83
N ALA A 111 -0.43 3.21 4.85
CA ALA A 111 0.60 3.88 5.63
C ALA A 111 1.85 4.18 4.80
N GLU A 112 2.29 3.24 3.98
CA GLU A 112 3.40 3.43 3.04
C GLU A 112 3.11 4.60 2.09
N LYS A 113 1.93 4.63 1.48
CA LYS A 113 1.53 5.71 0.57
C LYS A 113 1.49 7.07 1.26
N ALA A 114 0.94 7.15 2.47
CA ALA A 114 0.91 8.38 3.26
C ALA A 114 2.32 8.81 3.69
N GLY A 115 3.16 7.84 4.11
CA GLY A 115 4.52 8.07 4.56
C GLY A 115 5.43 8.61 3.46
N VAL A 116 5.41 8.00 2.27
CA VAL A 116 6.17 8.48 1.11
C VAL A 116 5.76 9.90 0.73
N ALA A 117 4.45 10.18 0.68
CA ALA A 117 3.97 11.54 0.40
C ALA A 117 4.37 12.55 1.49
N ALA A 118 4.45 12.14 2.76
CA ALA A 118 4.93 13.00 3.85
C ALA A 118 6.43 13.29 3.75
N GLN A 119 7.24 12.34 3.32
CA GLN A 119 8.67 12.54 3.07
C GLN A 119 8.93 13.60 2.00
N GLU A 120 8.06 13.73 1.00
CA GLU A 120 8.14 14.81 0.01
C GLU A 120 7.99 16.20 0.64
N HIS A 121 7.37 16.31 1.81
CA HIS A 121 7.26 17.51 2.63
C HIS A 121 8.42 17.67 3.64
N GLY A 122 9.40 16.76 3.63
CA GLY A 122 10.58 16.81 4.48
C GLY A 122 10.39 16.25 5.89
N VAL A 123 9.30 15.54 6.16
CA VAL A 123 9.02 14.94 7.47
C VAL A 123 10.05 13.87 7.80
N LYS A 124 10.64 13.96 9.00
CA LYS A 124 11.60 13.00 9.55
C LYS A 124 11.12 12.35 10.85
N ASN A 125 10.62 13.18 11.78
CA ASN A 125 10.15 12.70 13.08
C ASN A 125 8.61 12.69 13.09
N VAL A 126 8.04 11.62 13.65
CA VAL A 126 6.58 11.46 13.69
C VAL A 126 6.14 11.01 15.07
N GLU A 127 5.20 11.74 15.65
CA GLU A 127 4.39 11.31 16.79
C GLU A 127 3.17 10.55 16.25
N VAL A 128 2.95 9.31 16.67
CA VAL A 128 1.84 8.50 16.19
C VAL A 128 0.70 8.50 17.20
N ARG A 129 -0.49 8.90 16.75
CA ARG A 129 -1.74 8.85 17.52
C ARG A 129 -2.66 7.81 16.91
N VAL A 130 -2.87 6.71 17.62
CA VAL A 130 -3.68 5.59 17.16
C VAL A 130 -5.06 5.64 17.79
N GLY A 131 -6.12 5.50 17.01
CA GLY A 131 -7.49 5.44 17.49
C GLY A 131 -8.30 4.36 16.77
N GLY A 132 -9.23 3.75 17.49
CA GLY A 132 -10.17 2.76 16.99
C GLY A 132 -9.76 1.29 17.20
N PRO A 133 -10.71 0.35 17.09
CA PRO A 133 -10.53 -1.07 17.43
C PRO A 133 -10.12 -1.95 16.23
N GLY A 134 -9.84 -1.38 15.07
CA GLY A 134 -9.59 -2.14 13.83
C GLY A 134 -8.27 -2.89 13.82
N PRO A 135 -8.15 -3.95 13.00
CA PRO A 135 -6.94 -4.78 12.92
C PRO A 135 -5.76 -4.07 12.24
N GLY A 136 -5.97 -2.90 11.65
CA GLY A 136 -4.92 -2.11 10.99
C GLY A 136 -4.06 -1.25 11.92
N ARG A 137 -4.32 -1.24 13.24
CA ARG A 137 -3.63 -0.39 14.23
C ARG A 137 -2.11 -0.56 14.18
N GLU A 138 -1.64 -1.75 14.50
CA GLU A 138 -0.22 -2.07 14.59
C GLU A 138 0.49 -2.08 13.24
N SER A 139 -0.16 -2.65 12.22
CA SER A 139 0.42 -2.75 10.88
C SER A 139 0.68 -1.38 10.26
N ALA A 140 -0.20 -0.39 10.50
CA ALA A 140 0.01 0.98 10.05
C ALA A 140 1.24 1.61 10.72
N VAL A 141 1.41 1.44 12.04
CA VAL A 141 2.57 1.99 12.78
C VAL A 141 3.87 1.35 12.29
N ARG A 142 3.90 0.03 12.15
CA ARG A 142 5.07 -0.69 11.61
C ARG A 142 5.44 -0.22 10.21
N ALA A 143 4.45 -0.01 9.35
CA ALA A 143 4.67 0.47 7.99
C ALA A 143 5.23 1.90 7.94
N LEU A 144 4.76 2.82 8.79
CA LEU A 144 5.33 4.16 8.91
C LEU A 144 6.81 4.13 9.32
N ASN A 145 7.19 3.24 10.24
CA ASN A 145 8.59 3.05 10.62
C ASN A 145 9.42 2.48 9.45
N ASN A 146 8.87 1.51 8.73
CA ASN A 146 9.54 0.89 7.57
C ASN A 146 9.75 1.88 6.41
N CYS A 147 8.91 2.89 6.28
CA CYS A 147 9.11 3.98 5.31
C CYS A 147 10.29 4.90 5.68
N GLY A 148 10.96 4.69 6.81
CA GLY A 148 12.09 5.51 7.25
C GLY A 148 11.69 6.76 8.04
N LEU A 149 10.44 6.87 8.51
CA LEU A 149 10.00 7.90 9.43
C LEU A 149 10.39 7.49 10.87
N LYS A 150 11.08 8.38 11.58
CA LYS A 150 11.47 8.13 12.97
C LYS A 150 10.27 8.37 13.89
N ILE A 151 9.76 7.30 14.50
CA ILE A 151 8.69 7.39 15.49
C ILE A 151 9.26 7.83 16.82
N THR A 152 8.77 8.96 17.35
CA THR A 152 9.21 9.54 18.62
C THR A 152 8.35 9.07 19.79
N SER A 153 7.04 8.98 19.58
CA SER A 153 6.08 8.52 20.58
C SER A 153 4.88 7.87 19.93
N ILE A 154 4.22 6.98 20.64
CA ILE A 154 2.97 6.34 20.24
C ILE A 154 1.98 6.54 21.36
N ALA A 155 0.84 7.17 21.05
CA ALA A 155 -0.26 7.41 21.99
C ALA A 155 -1.54 6.76 21.48
N ASP A 156 -2.26 6.09 22.37
CA ASP A 156 -3.62 5.61 22.07
C ASP A 156 -4.62 6.73 22.42
N VAL A 157 -5.36 7.18 21.42
CA VAL A 157 -6.38 8.23 21.54
C VAL A 157 -7.78 7.69 21.27
N THR A 158 -7.99 6.39 21.44
CA THR A 158 -9.30 5.76 21.23
C THR A 158 -10.32 6.36 22.19
N PRO A 159 -11.41 6.98 21.70
CA PRO A 159 -12.42 7.57 22.57
C PRO A 159 -13.18 6.46 23.31
N ILE A 160 -13.06 6.45 24.64
CA ILE A 160 -13.79 5.54 25.52
C ILE A 160 -14.81 6.36 26.29
N PRO A 161 -16.13 6.09 26.16
CA PRO A 161 -17.15 6.84 26.90
C PRO A 161 -17.06 6.54 28.39
N HIS A 162 -17.17 7.59 29.21
CA HIS A 162 -17.32 7.48 30.67
C HIS A 162 -18.80 7.24 30.99
N ASN A 163 -19.28 6.02 30.82
CA ASN A 163 -20.70 5.64 31.02
C ASN A 163 -21.68 6.51 30.22
N GLY A 164 -21.36 6.76 28.96
CA GLY A 164 -22.13 7.64 28.07
C GLY A 164 -23.52 7.14 27.68
N CYS A 165 -24.02 7.57 26.53
CA CYS A 165 -25.33 7.17 26.02
C CYS A 165 -25.44 5.67 25.78
N ARG A 166 -26.66 5.13 25.92
CA ARG A 166 -26.95 3.73 25.59
C ARG A 166 -26.57 3.43 24.14
N PRO A 167 -25.77 2.36 23.85
CA PRO A 167 -25.43 1.99 22.49
C PRO A 167 -26.68 1.63 21.66
N PRO A 168 -26.65 1.79 20.33
CA PRO A 168 -27.75 1.42 19.48
C PRO A 168 -28.03 -0.08 19.56
N LYS A 169 -29.24 -0.49 19.14
CA LYS A 169 -29.65 -1.88 19.08
C LYS A 169 -28.67 -2.71 18.27
N LYS A 170 -28.34 -3.90 18.74
CA LYS A 170 -27.50 -4.86 18.01
C LYS A 170 -28.10 -5.14 16.63
N ARG A 171 -27.27 -5.03 15.58
CA ARG A 171 -27.66 -5.37 14.20
C ARG A 171 -28.12 -6.83 14.15
N ARG A 172 -29.29 -7.05 13.59
CA ARG A 172 -29.77 -8.40 13.24
C ARG A 172 -29.12 -8.79 11.91
N VAL A 173 -28.51 -9.96 11.87
CA VAL A 173 -27.90 -10.57 10.68
C VAL A 173 -28.77 -11.72 10.26
#